data_4eb0801813bd1017f0606cbd6479c271
#
_entry.id   4eb0801813bd1017f0606cbd6479c271
#
_cell.length_a   1.000
_cell.length_b   1.000
_cell.length_c   1.000
_cell.angle_alpha   90.00
_cell.angle_beta   90.00
_cell.angle_gamma   90.00
#
_symmetry.space_group_name_H-M   'P 1'
#
loop_
_entity.id
_entity.type
_entity.pdbx_description
1 polymer ?
#
loop_
_entity_poly.entity_id
_entity_poly.type
_entity_poly.pdbx_seq_one_letter_code
_entity_poly.pdbx_strand_id
1 'polypeptide(L)'
;MVLGVVFLLVLAVGTVLLFNTGQVVHRKVQLTNAADAAAYSVAVQQARAWNFAAYMNRGRVANEVAVAQFVSIYSWINHLNQAAFNLKTLFDALSLIPFPPVAIPARFLATGFKVADQGLKAARRTAQPLIQGAITLLDELNGFYAGAAALAITFASKAEAMHIASTVLKGNVDRARLSTLGAGVLVGQLVESQNRFLDFHRLPRRGQSEAFNRYRNVVMQSRDEFSWNRSQSLGFAIKFATYGGTDMVEYDRWAAMDTMQLKIDFPSWLGMDDIDIPAGWGGAQAVSSYRRQRFLPGFNRNRGWRSPFDNRRHGIYGGMNPRDLVTRSASGDPNVRVHGGQPKGAYFTGYNGLRDYHDLKKDKKGTYGNGPVFTVEATVDMREARTSNTVGLASGRMALRERTARISALASAEVYFERPVTLDMFRRHDGLREWGSLFSPYWQARLVETPGAVRNALGLAGGVT
;
A
#
# COMPACT_ATOMS: atom_id res chain seq x y z
N MET A 1 -81.69 -12.49 -18.66
CA MET A 1 -80.86 -11.66 -19.53
C MET A 1 -80.16 -10.52 -18.80
N VAL A 2 -80.87 -9.67 -17.99
CA VAL A 2 -80.26 -8.50 -17.29
C VAL A 2 -79.15 -8.90 -16.32
N LEU A 3 -79.31 -9.99 -15.51
CA LEU A 3 -78.33 -10.50 -14.59
C LEU A 3 -77.05 -10.95 -15.29
N GLY A 4 -77.15 -11.58 -16.49
CA GLY A 4 -76.02 -12.00 -17.30
C GLY A 4 -75.22 -10.83 -17.85
N VAL A 5 -75.91 -9.77 -18.28
CA VAL A 5 -75.22 -8.54 -18.75
C VAL A 5 -74.49 -7.84 -17.61
N VAL A 6 -75.11 -7.74 -16.42
CA VAL A 6 -74.44 -7.17 -15.23
C VAL A 6 -73.22 -7.99 -14.84
N PHE A 7 -73.32 -9.32 -14.85
CA PHE A 7 -72.19 -10.17 -14.54
C PHE A 7 -71.04 -10.03 -15.55
N LEU A 8 -71.35 -9.97 -16.86
CA LEU A 8 -70.32 -9.69 -17.91
C LEU A 8 -69.66 -8.33 -17.72
N LEU A 9 -70.41 -7.32 -17.35
CA LEU A 9 -69.89 -5.97 -17.12
C LEU A 9 -68.96 -5.94 -15.90
N VAL A 10 -69.32 -6.61 -14.82
CA VAL A 10 -68.51 -6.76 -13.60
C VAL A 10 -67.19 -7.50 -13.94
N LEU A 11 -67.30 -8.57 -14.72
CA LEU A 11 -66.17 -9.40 -15.15
C LEU A 11 -65.22 -8.59 -16.05
N ALA A 12 -65.74 -7.81 -17.02
CA ALA A 12 -64.95 -6.91 -17.87
C ALA A 12 -64.22 -5.82 -17.09
N VAL A 13 -64.90 -5.16 -16.11
CA VAL A 13 -64.26 -4.17 -15.24
C VAL A 13 -63.18 -4.82 -14.36
N GLY A 14 -63.45 -6.02 -13.79
CA GLY A 14 -62.49 -6.78 -12.98
C GLY A 14 -61.25 -7.15 -13.79
N THR A 15 -61.41 -7.57 -15.05
CA THR A 15 -60.29 -7.91 -15.93
C THR A 15 -59.44 -6.69 -16.25
N VAL A 16 -60.05 -5.54 -16.55
CA VAL A 16 -59.31 -4.28 -16.82
C VAL A 16 -58.56 -3.82 -15.57
N LEU A 17 -59.12 -3.93 -14.37
CA LEU A 17 -58.42 -3.60 -13.13
C LEU A 17 -57.22 -4.53 -12.86
N LEU A 18 -57.40 -5.85 -13.02
CA LEU A 18 -56.33 -6.82 -12.89
C LEU A 18 -55.19 -6.56 -13.92
N PHE A 19 -55.54 -6.30 -15.17
CA PHE A 19 -54.59 -5.94 -16.20
C PHE A 19 -53.76 -4.70 -15.83
N ASN A 20 -54.44 -3.61 -15.41
CA ASN A 20 -53.80 -2.35 -15.03
C ASN A 20 -52.85 -2.56 -13.84
N THR A 21 -53.32 -3.24 -12.78
CA THR A 21 -52.50 -3.55 -11.60
C THR A 21 -51.28 -4.39 -11.99
N GLY A 22 -51.49 -5.44 -12.81
CA GLY A 22 -50.41 -6.30 -13.29
C GLY A 22 -49.35 -5.51 -14.07
N GLN A 23 -49.75 -4.60 -14.96
CA GLN A 23 -48.81 -3.78 -15.73
C GLN A 23 -48.01 -2.80 -14.85
N VAL A 24 -48.66 -2.17 -13.88
CA VAL A 24 -47.98 -1.27 -12.93
C VAL A 24 -46.99 -2.05 -12.04
N VAL A 25 -47.42 -3.22 -11.50
CA VAL A 25 -46.53 -4.09 -10.72
C VAL A 25 -45.36 -4.56 -11.55
N HIS A 26 -45.60 -5.02 -12.78
CA HIS A 26 -44.52 -5.44 -13.69
C HIS A 26 -43.50 -4.31 -13.91
N ARG A 27 -43.99 -3.09 -14.20
CA ARG A 27 -43.12 -1.93 -14.40
C ARG A 27 -42.36 -1.53 -13.13
N LYS A 28 -43.00 -1.65 -11.95
CA LYS A 28 -42.34 -1.45 -10.65
C LYS A 28 -41.20 -2.45 -10.41
N VAL A 29 -41.43 -3.74 -10.67
CA VAL A 29 -40.41 -4.79 -10.52
C VAL A 29 -39.22 -4.54 -11.45
N GLN A 30 -39.49 -4.21 -12.73
CA GLN A 30 -38.41 -3.83 -13.67
C GLN A 30 -37.60 -2.65 -13.15
N LEU A 31 -38.27 -1.61 -12.63
CA LEU A 31 -37.60 -0.41 -12.11
C LEU A 31 -36.81 -0.71 -10.83
N THR A 32 -37.32 -1.60 -9.97
CA THR A 32 -36.59 -2.05 -8.77
C THR A 32 -35.30 -2.77 -9.16
N ASN A 33 -35.37 -3.72 -10.09
CA ASN A 33 -34.19 -4.42 -10.58
C ASN A 33 -33.18 -3.45 -11.24
N ALA A 34 -33.66 -2.44 -11.96
CA ALA A 34 -32.79 -1.41 -12.54
C ALA A 34 -32.13 -0.53 -11.48
N ALA A 35 -32.87 -0.16 -10.40
CA ALA A 35 -32.33 0.58 -9.28
C ALA A 35 -31.27 -0.22 -8.52
N ASP A 36 -31.53 -1.51 -8.26
CA ASP A 36 -30.57 -2.44 -7.64
C ASP A 36 -29.29 -2.53 -8.47
N ALA A 37 -29.42 -2.75 -9.77
CA ALA A 37 -28.27 -2.79 -10.68
C ALA A 37 -27.48 -1.47 -10.68
N ALA A 38 -28.15 -0.34 -10.65
CA ALA A 38 -27.53 0.98 -10.64
C ALA A 38 -26.82 1.27 -9.31
N ALA A 39 -27.45 0.99 -8.16
CA ALA A 39 -26.86 1.17 -6.85
C ALA A 39 -25.62 0.26 -6.67
N TYR A 40 -25.75 -1.01 -7.07
CA TYR A 40 -24.64 -1.97 -7.07
C TYR A 40 -23.48 -1.51 -7.94
N SER A 41 -23.75 -1.03 -9.16
CA SER A 41 -22.72 -0.55 -10.08
C SER A 41 -21.95 0.65 -9.54
N VAL A 42 -22.62 1.59 -8.86
CA VAL A 42 -21.97 2.73 -8.16
C VAL A 42 -21.07 2.22 -7.04
N ALA A 43 -21.55 1.29 -6.22
CA ALA A 43 -20.74 0.71 -5.13
C ALA A 43 -19.54 -0.08 -5.67
N VAL A 44 -19.69 -0.85 -6.76
CA VAL A 44 -18.59 -1.55 -7.43
C VAL A 44 -17.54 -0.57 -7.95
N GLN A 45 -17.96 0.54 -8.55
CA GLN A 45 -17.02 1.57 -9.03
C GLN A 45 -16.21 2.16 -7.87
N GLN A 46 -16.85 2.45 -6.76
CA GLN A 46 -16.17 2.94 -5.56
C GLN A 46 -15.20 1.89 -4.98
N ALA A 47 -15.62 0.63 -4.91
CA ALA A 47 -14.76 -0.48 -4.46
C ALA A 47 -13.54 -0.66 -5.39
N ARG A 48 -13.73 -0.55 -6.70
CA ARG A 48 -12.63 -0.59 -7.69
C ARG A 48 -11.63 0.54 -7.49
N ALA A 49 -12.10 1.76 -7.24
CA ALA A 49 -11.24 2.90 -6.96
C ALA A 49 -10.40 2.69 -5.70
N TRP A 50 -10.99 2.16 -4.64
CA TRP A 50 -10.28 1.85 -3.40
C TRP A 50 -9.28 0.70 -3.57
N ASN A 51 -9.66 -0.35 -4.31
CA ASN A 51 -8.74 -1.43 -4.65
C ASN A 51 -7.57 -0.94 -5.51
N PHE A 52 -7.83 -0.08 -6.49
CA PHE A 52 -6.76 0.52 -7.29
C PHE A 52 -5.80 1.32 -6.42
N ALA A 53 -6.30 2.18 -5.54
CA ALA A 53 -5.47 2.93 -4.60
C ALA A 53 -4.65 1.98 -3.69
N ALA A 54 -5.26 0.86 -3.24
CA ALA A 54 -4.57 -0.14 -2.44
C ALA A 54 -3.45 -0.84 -3.21
N TYR A 55 -3.64 -1.18 -4.49
CA TYR A 55 -2.58 -1.71 -5.34
C TYR A 55 -1.45 -0.71 -5.55
N MET A 56 -1.77 0.57 -5.78
CA MET A 56 -0.75 1.61 -5.90
C MET A 56 0.05 1.77 -4.60
N ASN A 57 -0.62 1.77 -3.45
CA ASN A 57 0.07 1.81 -2.16
C ASN A 57 0.96 0.57 -1.92
N ARG A 58 0.51 -0.64 -2.30
CA ARG A 58 1.35 -1.85 -2.24
C ARG A 58 2.54 -1.78 -3.19
N GLY A 59 2.35 -1.29 -4.41
CA GLY A 59 3.44 -1.07 -5.37
C GLY A 59 4.50 -0.15 -4.80
N ARG A 60 4.09 0.90 -4.09
CA ARG A 60 5.02 1.82 -3.40
C ARG A 60 5.78 1.11 -2.28
N VAL A 61 5.12 0.27 -1.48
CA VAL A 61 5.80 -0.53 -0.46
C VAL A 61 6.85 -1.45 -1.10
N ALA A 62 6.51 -2.12 -2.21
CA ALA A 62 7.46 -2.97 -2.92
C ALA A 62 8.65 -2.19 -3.47
N ASN A 63 8.43 -1.01 -4.04
CA ASN A 63 9.51 -0.14 -4.52
C ASN A 63 10.42 0.33 -3.38
N GLU A 64 9.85 0.66 -2.21
CA GLU A 64 10.64 1.01 -1.02
C GLU A 64 11.53 -0.15 -0.55
N VAL A 65 11.00 -1.38 -0.57
CA VAL A 65 11.78 -2.59 -0.27
C VAL A 65 12.89 -2.80 -1.29
N ALA A 66 12.62 -2.55 -2.59
CA ALA A 66 13.63 -2.64 -3.62
C ALA A 66 14.76 -1.59 -3.43
N VAL A 67 14.41 -0.36 -3.03
CA VAL A 67 15.42 0.65 -2.64
C VAL A 67 16.28 0.14 -1.48
N ALA A 68 15.65 -0.45 -0.45
CA ALA A 68 16.37 -1.05 0.68
C ALA A 68 17.35 -2.15 0.21
N GLN A 69 16.93 -3.02 -0.73
CA GLN A 69 17.77 -4.08 -1.30
C GLN A 69 18.99 -3.49 -2.05
N PHE A 70 18.79 -2.49 -2.90
CA PHE A 70 19.89 -1.84 -3.61
C PHE A 70 20.91 -1.20 -2.65
N VAL A 71 20.43 -0.52 -1.63
CA VAL A 71 21.28 0.06 -0.59
C VAL A 71 22.01 -1.04 0.19
N SER A 72 21.35 -2.17 0.48
CA SER A 72 21.92 -3.35 1.14
C SER A 72 23.05 -3.96 0.32
N ILE A 73 22.81 -4.24 -0.95
CA ILE A 73 23.77 -4.86 -1.88
C ILE A 73 25.01 -3.99 -1.98
N TYR A 74 24.84 -2.69 -2.14
CA TYR A 74 26.00 -1.80 -2.26
C TYR A 74 26.80 -1.68 -0.96
N SER A 75 26.15 -1.63 0.18
CA SER A 75 26.80 -1.66 1.50
C SER A 75 27.60 -2.97 1.69
N TRP A 76 26.99 -4.08 1.29
CA TRP A 76 27.65 -5.40 1.35
C TRP A 76 28.88 -5.49 0.44
N ILE A 77 28.82 -5.01 -0.80
CA ILE A 77 29.99 -4.94 -1.70
C ILE A 77 31.08 -4.04 -1.10
N ASN A 78 30.71 -2.91 -0.51
CA ASN A 78 31.66 -1.99 0.11
C ASN A 78 32.43 -2.64 1.26
N HIS A 79 31.73 -3.35 2.17
CA HIS A 79 32.41 -3.96 3.31
C HIS A 79 33.32 -5.11 2.88
N LEU A 80 32.90 -5.94 1.90
CA LEU A 80 33.75 -6.99 1.35
C LEU A 80 35.00 -6.42 0.69
N ASN A 81 34.86 -5.33 -0.05
CA ASN A 81 36.01 -4.67 -0.67
C ASN A 81 37.01 -4.14 0.38
N GLN A 82 36.50 -3.55 1.45
CA GLN A 82 37.35 -3.08 2.55
C GLN A 82 38.01 -4.24 3.30
N ALA A 83 37.25 -5.31 3.56
CA ALA A 83 37.77 -6.53 4.19
C ALA A 83 38.91 -7.17 3.33
N ALA A 84 38.69 -7.32 2.03
CA ALA A 84 39.71 -7.83 1.13
C ALA A 84 41.00 -6.97 1.14
N PHE A 85 40.84 -5.64 1.15
CA PHE A 85 41.98 -4.71 1.24
C PHE A 85 42.74 -4.87 2.58
N ASN A 86 42.03 -4.89 3.69
CA ASN A 86 42.62 -5.00 5.03
C ASN A 86 43.29 -6.33 5.24
N LEU A 87 42.64 -7.44 4.84
CA LEU A 87 43.21 -8.80 4.93
C LEU A 87 44.43 -8.95 4.03
N LYS A 88 44.38 -8.41 2.79
CA LYS A 88 45.60 -8.35 1.95
C LYS A 88 46.74 -7.67 2.69
N THR A 89 46.51 -6.51 3.28
CA THR A 89 47.53 -5.73 3.98
C THR A 89 48.09 -6.50 5.21
N LEU A 90 47.23 -7.19 5.95
CA LEU A 90 47.61 -8.02 7.07
C LEU A 90 48.51 -9.16 6.60
N PHE A 91 48.10 -9.91 5.58
CA PHE A 91 48.88 -11.05 5.06
C PHE A 91 50.13 -10.62 4.31
N ASP A 92 50.15 -9.45 3.67
CA ASP A 92 51.41 -8.88 3.15
C ASP A 92 52.43 -8.66 4.29
N ALA A 93 51.99 -8.07 5.42
CA ALA A 93 52.87 -7.90 6.58
C ALA A 93 53.35 -9.22 7.19
N LEU A 94 52.47 -10.21 7.34
CA LEU A 94 52.83 -11.54 7.84
C LEU A 94 53.80 -12.27 6.90
N SER A 95 53.77 -11.98 5.61
CA SER A 95 54.68 -12.57 4.61
C SER A 95 56.12 -12.08 4.74
N LEU A 96 56.35 -10.97 5.47
CA LEU A 96 57.68 -10.40 5.72
C LEU A 96 58.37 -11.02 6.92
N ILE A 97 57.67 -11.85 7.72
CA ILE A 97 58.24 -12.56 8.88
C ILE A 97 59.24 -13.59 8.39
N PRO A 98 60.48 -13.61 8.89
CA PRO A 98 61.53 -14.56 8.43
C PRO A 98 61.32 -15.97 9.01
N PHE A 99 60.09 -16.48 8.88
CA PHE A 99 59.70 -17.83 9.32
C PHE A 99 58.87 -18.49 8.23
N PRO A 100 59.48 -19.42 7.40
CA PRO A 100 58.84 -19.97 6.21
C PRO A 100 57.45 -20.60 6.42
N PRO A 101 57.16 -21.32 7.52
CA PRO A 101 55.84 -21.87 7.77
C PRO A 101 54.70 -20.82 7.88
N VAL A 102 55.01 -19.55 8.20
CA VAL A 102 54.06 -18.45 8.26
C VAL A 102 54.10 -17.63 6.97
N ALA A 103 55.30 -17.31 6.48
CA ALA A 103 55.50 -16.42 5.35
C ALA A 103 54.94 -16.99 4.03
N ILE A 104 55.08 -18.28 3.77
CA ILE A 104 54.63 -18.90 2.52
C ILE A 104 53.09 -18.92 2.40
N PRO A 105 52.30 -19.38 3.38
CA PRO A 105 50.87 -19.31 3.35
C PRO A 105 50.36 -17.85 3.31
N ALA A 106 51.02 -16.92 4.03
CA ALA A 106 50.67 -15.52 4.06
C ALA A 106 50.75 -14.86 2.66
N ARG A 107 51.83 -15.14 1.89
CA ARG A 107 51.99 -14.67 0.50
C ARG A 107 50.90 -15.18 -0.42
N PHE A 108 50.50 -16.42 -0.28
CA PHE A 108 49.41 -17.00 -1.08
C PHE A 108 48.08 -16.32 -0.77
N LEU A 109 47.76 -16.16 0.51
CA LEU A 109 46.54 -15.48 0.97
C LEU A 109 46.54 -14.00 0.56
N ALA A 110 47.65 -13.29 0.71
CA ALA A 110 47.77 -11.89 0.26
C ALA A 110 47.46 -11.75 -1.23
N THR A 111 47.94 -12.70 -2.06
CA THR A 111 47.68 -12.70 -3.50
C THR A 111 46.18 -12.94 -3.79
N GLY A 112 45.54 -13.87 -3.11
CA GLY A 112 44.10 -14.14 -3.22
C GLY A 112 43.26 -12.92 -2.85
N PHE A 113 43.56 -12.28 -1.72
CA PHE A 113 42.87 -11.05 -1.30
C PHE A 113 43.13 -9.86 -2.21
N LYS A 114 44.30 -9.76 -2.85
CA LYS A 114 44.58 -8.75 -3.87
C LYS A 114 43.66 -8.88 -5.09
N VAL A 115 43.48 -10.11 -5.58
CA VAL A 115 42.57 -10.39 -6.69
C VAL A 115 41.12 -10.08 -6.29
N ALA A 116 40.69 -10.49 -5.08
CA ALA A 116 39.38 -10.20 -4.55
C ALA A 116 39.13 -8.67 -4.43
N ASP A 117 40.09 -7.93 -3.88
CA ASP A 117 40.01 -6.46 -3.78
C ASP A 117 39.82 -5.79 -5.14
N GLN A 118 40.60 -6.23 -6.16
CA GLN A 118 40.50 -5.69 -7.51
C GLN A 118 39.14 -6.00 -8.15
N GLY A 119 38.64 -7.23 -8.01
CA GLY A 119 37.32 -7.63 -8.51
C GLY A 119 36.19 -6.89 -7.84
N LEU A 120 36.23 -6.73 -6.52
CA LEU A 120 35.20 -5.99 -5.75
C LEU A 120 35.24 -4.48 -6.04
N LYS A 121 36.42 -3.90 -6.29
CA LYS A 121 36.52 -2.51 -6.78
C LYS A 121 35.86 -2.33 -8.14
N ALA A 122 36.06 -3.26 -9.06
CA ALA A 122 35.40 -3.22 -10.37
C ALA A 122 33.88 -3.36 -10.21
N ALA A 123 33.41 -4.34 -9.46
CA ALA A 123 31.98 -4.55 -9.15
C ALA A 123 31.35 -3.30 -8.54
N ARG A 124 32.00 -2.66 -7.58
CA ARG A 124 31.52 -1.43 -6.95
C ARG A 124 31.39 -0.27 -7.94
N ARG A 125 32.38 -0.09 -8.83
CA ARG A 125 32.36 0.97 -9.85
C ARG A 125 31.22 0.77 -10.85
N THR A 126 30.95 -0.45 -11.24
CA THR A 126 29.87 -0.77 -12.17
C THR A 126 28.50 -0.69 -11.49
N ALA A 127 28.37 -1.19 -10.26
CA ALA A 127 27.11 -1.21 -9.54
C ALA A 127 26.61 0.21 -9.15
N GLN A 128 27.53 1.14 -8.85
CA GLN A 128 27.14 2.46 -8.35
C GLN A 128 26.21 3.23 -9.29
N PRO A 129 26.51 3.44 -10.58
CA PRO A 129 25.62 4.17 -11.49
C PRO A 129 24.32 3.40 -11.77
N LEU A 130 24.36 2.08 -11.84
CA LEU A 130 23.17 1.25 -12.04
C LEU A 130 22.20 1.38 -10.87
N ILE A 131 22.71 1.28 -9.64
CA ILE A 131 21.90 1.42 -8.41
C ILE A 131 21.38 2.84 -8.29
N GLN A 132 22.17 3.86 -8.61
CA GLN A 132 21.72 5.26 -8.64
C GLN A 132 20.52 5.43 -9.59
N GLY A 133 20.64 4.93 -10.82
CA GLY A 133 19.56 4.98 -11.81
C GLY A 133 18.30 4.23 -11.36
N ALA A 134 18.48 3.03 -10.80
CA ALA A 134 17.37 2.22 -10.29
C ALA A 134 16.63 2.92 -9.12
N ILE A 135 17.34 3.48 -8.16
CA ILE A 135 16.75 4.20 -7.03
C ILE A 135 15.97 5.43 -7.51
N THR A 136 16.51 6.20 -8.45
CA THR A 136 15.81 7.36 -9.03
C THR A 136 14.54 6.93 -9.74
N LEU A 137 14.59 5.87 -10.56
CA LEU A 137 13.42 5.34 -11.26
C LEU A 137 12.34 4.87 -10.29
N LEU A 138 12.71 4.13 -9.25
CA LEU A 138 11.74 3.64 -8.24
C LEU A 138 11.10 4.79 -7.48
N ASP A 139 11.84 5.85 -7.17
CA ASP A 139 11.30 7.05 -6.52
C ASP A 139 10.31 7.80 -7.42
N GLU A 140 10.60 7.92 -8.71
CA GLU A 140 9.70 8.51 -9.71
C GLU A 140 8.42 7.67 -9.86
N LEU A 141 8.54 6.34 -9.92
CA LEU A 141 7.40 5.42 -9.91
C LEU A 141 6.54 5.57 -8.65
N ASN A 142 7.16 5.76 -7.48
CA ASN A 142 6.44 6.04 -6.25
C ASN A 142 5.65 7.36 -6.32
N GLY A 143 6.21 8.38 -6.96
CA GLY A 143 5.49 9.63 -7.24
C GLY A 143 4.30 9.42 -8.17
N PHE A 144 4.48 8.66 -9.25
CA PHE A 144 3.43 8.31 -10.19
C PHE A 144 2.30 7.51 -9.49
N TYR A 145 2.62 6.48 -8.72
CA TYR A 145 1.63 5.68 -7.99
C TYR A 145 0.85 6.49 -6.96
N ALA A 146 1.51 7.44 -6.27
CA ALA A 146 0.83 8.35 -5.36
C ALA A 146 -0.19 9.24 -6.08
N GLY A 147 0.19 9.81 -7.21
CA GLY A 147 -0.69 10.61 -8.07
C GLY A 147 -1.85 9.80 -8.63
N ALA A 148 -1.58 8.61 -9.17
CA ALA A 148 -2.59 7.71 -9.72
C ALA A 148 -3.62 7.27 -8.67
N ALA A 149 -3.18 6.95 -7.44
CA ALA A 149 -4.07 6.61 -6.33
C ALA A 149 -4.97 7.80 -5.94
N ALA A 150 -4.40 9.00 -5.87
CA ALA A 150 -5.17 10.22 -5.55
C ALA A 150 -6.20 10.52 -6.63
N LEU A 151 -5.84 10.39 -7.90
CA LEU A 151 -6.76 10.56 -9.04
C LEU A 151 -7.89 9.54 -8.99
N ALA A 152 -7.60 8.26 -8.80
CA ALA A 152 -8.61 7.20 -8.73
C ALA A 152 -9.66 7.48 -7.64
N ILE A 153 -9.22 7.90 -6.46
CA ILE A 153 -10.10 8.25 -5.34
C ILE A 153 -10.93 9.49 -5.69
N THR A 154 -10.37 10.49 -6.37
CA THR A 154 -11.05 11.73 -6.72
C THR A 154 -12.03 11.53 -7.87
N PHE A 155 -11.64 10.80 -8.93
CA PHE A 155 -12.49 10.56 -10.10
C PHE A 155 -13.60 9.54 -9.86
N ALA A 156 -13.44 8.58 -8.94
CA ALA A 156 -14.53 7.69 -8.53
C ALA A 156 -15.70 8.44 -7.87
N SER A 157 -15.56 9.77 -7.68
CA SER A 157 -16.55 10.61 -7.04
C SER A 157 -17.47 11.30 -8.04
N LYS A 158 -18.70 11.50 -7.64
CA LYS A 158 -19.75 12.42 -8.15
C LYS A 158 -20.15 12.26 -9.63
N ALA A 159 -19.39 12.82 -10.57
CA ALA A 159 -19.80 12.85 -11.98
C ALA A 159 -19.85 11.45 -12.62
N GLU A 160 -18.85 10.62 -12.36
CA GLU A 160 -18.79 9.28 -12.91
C GLU A 160 -19.83 8.35 -12.27
N ALA A 161 -20.02 8.42 -10.94
CA ALA A 161 -21.06 7.65 -10.26
C ALA A 161 -22.48 8.02 -10.76
N MET A 162 -22.74 9.29 -10.98
CA MET A 162 -23.99 9.76 -11.57
C MET A 162 -24.17 9.27 -13.02
N HIS A 163 -23.09 9.31 -13.79
CA HIS A 163 -23.10 8.79 -15.17
C HIS A 163 -23.36 7.29 -15.19
N ILE A 164 -22.67 6.50 -14.37
CA ILE A 164 -22.88 5.07 -14.23
C ILE A 164 -24.31 4.76 -13.82
N ALA A 165 -24.82 5.40 -12.75
CA ALA A 165 -26.18 5.16 -12.31
C ALA A 165 -27.20 5.46 -13.43
N SER A 166 -27.06 6.59 -14.13
CA SER A 166 -27.97 6.97 -15.21
C SER A 166 -27.88 6.03 -16.42
N THR A 167 -26.69 5.57 -16.76
CA THR A 167 -26.44 4.65 -17.89
C THR A 167 -27.03 3.27 -17.61
N VAL A 168 -26.81 2.75 -16.40
CA VAL A 168 -27.34 1.45 -15.98
C VAL A 168 -28.87 1.49 -15.91
N LEU A 169 -29.46 2.56 -15.36
CA LEU A 169 -30.91 2.72 -15.32
C LEU A 169 -31.51 2.71 -16.74
N LYS A 170 -30.98 3.52 -17.65
CA LYS A 170 -31.45 3.59 -19.05
C LYS A 170 -31.27 2.30 -19.81
N GLY A 171 -30.17 1.58 -19.55
CA GLY A 171 -29.89 0.31 -20.19
C GLY A 171 -30.83 -0.83 -19.75
N ASN A 172 -31.35 -0.76 -18.51
CA ASN A 172 -32.27 -1.77 -17.98
C ASN A 172 -33.77 -1.43 -18.21
N VAL A 173 -34.12 -0.16 -18.11
CA VAL A 173 -35.50 0.30 -18.27
C VAL A 173 -35.52 1.55 -19.14
N ASP A 174 -36.17 1.44 -20.29
CA ASP A 174 -36.30 2.58 -21.18
C ASP A 174 -36.97 3.79 -20.48
N ARG A 175 -36.41 4.97 -20.71
CA ARG A 175 -36.83 6.25 -20.10
C ARG A 175 -36.76 6.32 -18.57
N ALA A 176 -36.17 5.33 -17.89
CA ALA A 176 -35.87 5.47 -16.46
C ALA A 176 -34.83 6.55 -16.23
N ARG A 177 -34.99 7.29 -15.13
CA ARG A 177 -34.09 8.39 -14.73
C ARG A 177 -33.83 8.35 -13.23
N LEU A 178 -32.72 8.93 -12.83
CA LEU A 178 -32.52 9.30 -11.43
C LEU A 178 -33.54 10.40 -11.07
N SER A 179 -34.21 10.29 -9.93
CA SER A 179 -35.00 11.40 -9.41
C SER A 179 -34.07 12.58 -9.03
N THR A 180 -34.56 13.78 -9.02
CA THR A 180 -33.77 14.95 -8.64
C THR A 180 -33.32 14.88 -7.18
N LEU A 181 -34.20 14.41 -6.30
CA LEU A 181 -33.87 14.19 -4.88
C LEU A 181 -32.90 13.02 -4.69
N GLY A 182 -33.14 11.88 -5.36
CA GLY A 182 -32.25 10.73 -5.34
C GLY A 182 -30.85 11.06 -5.86
N ALA A 183 -30.75 11.90 -6.90
CA ALA A 183 -29.47 12.41 -7.38
C ALA A 183 -28.75 13.26 -6.32
N GLY A 184 -29.47 14.13 -5.61
CA GLY A 184 -28.94 14.92 -4.50
C GLY A 184 -28.45 14.05 -3.34
N VAL A 185 -29.23 13.03 -2.95
CA VAL A 185 -28.84 12.06 -1.92
C VAL A 185 -27.59 11.29 -2.33
N LEU A 186 -27.52 10.75 -3.55
CA LEU A 186 -26.35 10.04 -4.05
C LEU A 186 -25.10 10.91 -4.03
N VAL A 187 -25.18 12.16 -4.51
CA VAL A 187 -24.06 13.11 -4.46
C VAL A 187 -23.65 13.40 -3.02
N GLY A 188 -24.61 13.60 -2.11
CA GLY A 188 -24.35 13.79 -0.68
C GLY A 188 -23.61 12.60 -0.06
N GLN A 189 -24.03 11.37 -0.36
CA GLN A 189 -23.39 10.14 0.10
C GLN A 189 -21.98 9.96 -0.47
N LEU A 190 -21.74 10.35 -1.73
CA LEU A 190 -20.42 10.34 -2.34
C LEU A 190 -19.46 11.34 -1.66
N VAL A 191 -19.95 12.53 -1.32
CA VAL A 191 -19.16 13.52 -0.55
C VAL A 191 -18.90 13.01 0.86
N GLU A 192 -19.91 12.47 1.53
CA GLU A 192 -19.76 11.89 2.87
C GLU A 192 -18.78 10.72 2.88
N SER A 193 -18.82 9.86 1.85
CA SER A 193 -17.87 8.75 1.67
C SER A 193 -16.41 9.22 1.70
N GLN A 194 -16.11 10.31 1.01
CA GLN A 194 -14.76 10.88 1.00
C GLN A 194 -14.42 11.50 2.36
N ASN A 195 -15.29 12.35 2.89
CA ASN A 195 -15.00 13.12 4.09
C ASN A 195 -15.02 12.29 5.37
N ARG A 196 -15.85 11.25 5.43
CA ARG A 196 -16.05 10.43 6.62
C ARG A 196 -15.16 9.19 6.69
N PHE A 197 -14.80 8.62 5.54
CA PHE A 197 -14.07 7.35 5.50
C PHE A 197 -12.60 7.52 5.15
N LEU A 198 -12.20 8.56 4.45
CA LEU A 198 -10.85 8.74 3.94
C LEU A 198 -10.12 9.88 4.64
N ASP A 199 -8.84 9.65 4.88
CA ASP A 199 -7.86 10.65 5.29
C ASP A 199 -6.75 10.77 4.25
N PHE A 200 -6.34 12.01 4.00
CA PHE A 200 -5.15 12.31 3.21
C PHE A 200 -4.00 12.68 4.13
N HIS A 201 -2.97 11.84 4.11
CA HIS A 201 -1.78 12.01 4.94
C HIS A 201 -0.68 12.68 4.13
N ARG A 202 -0.26 13.86 4.57
CA ARG A 202 0.88 14.60 4.00
C ARG A 202 2.16 14.26 4.74
N LEU A 203 3.26 14.12 3.98
CA LEU A 203 4.58 13.93 4.56
C LEU A 203 4.95 15.11 5.46
N PRO A 204 5.25 14.88 6.74
CA PRO A 204 5.57 15.97 7.65
C PRO A 204 6.91 16.59 7.25
N ARG A 205 6.94 17.92 7.13
CA ARG A 205 8.17 18.67 6.86
C ARG A 205 9.19 18.57 8.00
N ARG A 206 8.71 18.40 9.23
CA ARG A 206 9.52 18.23 10.45
C ARG A 206 8.79 17.32 11.43
N GLY A 207 9.57 16.54 12.21
CA GLY A 207 9.02 15.69 13.26
C GLY A 207 8.48 14.36 12.73
N GLN A 208 7.65 13.71 13.55
CA GLN A 208 7.07 12.40 13.27
C GLN A 208 5.55 12.52 13.09
N SER A 209 5.00 11.68 12.26
CA SER A 209 3.56 11.51 12.06
C SER A 209 3.19 10.06 12.38
N GLU A 210 2.13 9.83 13.14
CA GLU A 210 1.63 8.49 13.46
C GLU A 210 1.28 7.72 12.17
N ALA A 211 0.67 8.40 11.20
CA ALA A 211 0.32 7.82 9.91
C ALA A 211 1.57 7.36 9.15
N PHE A 212 2.59 8.23 9.06
CA PHE A 212 3.84 7.86 8.38
C PHE A 212 4.68 6.85 9.17
N ASN A 213 4.59 6.82 10.49
CA ASN A 213 5.18 5.74 11.29
C ASN A 213 4.51 4.38 10.97
N ARG A 214 3.18 4.35 10.81
CA ARG A 214 2.49 3.14 10.36
C ARG A 214 2.92 2.71 8.96
N TYR A 215 2.99 3.64 8.01
CA TYR A 215 3.45 3.35 6.66
C TYR A 215 4.89 2.82 6.67
N ARG A 216 5.80 3.52 7.36
CA ARG A 216 7.19 3.06 7.54
C ARG A 216 7.25 1.65 8.14
N ASN A 217 6.44 1.36 9.16
CA ASN A 217 6.41 0.05 9.77
C ASN A 217 5.96 -1.05 8.79
N VAL A 218 4.99 -0.78 7.93
CA VAL A 218 4.59 -1.70 6.86
C VAL A 218 5.78 -1.97 5.92
N VAL A 219 6.47 -0.92 5.47
CA VAL A 219 7.66 -1.04 4.60
C VAL A 219 8.76 -1.84 5.32
N MET A 220 9.03 -1.53 6.60
CA MET A 220 10.08 -2.18 7.38
C MET A 220 9.79 -3.67 7.62
N GLN A 221 8.54 -4.06 7.82
CA GLN A 221 8.12 -5.45 8.01
C GLN A 221 8.06 -6.23 6.68
N SER A 222 7.98 -5.53 5.55
CA SER A 222 7.92 -6.13 4.21
C SER A 222 9.30 -6.42 3.62
N ARG A 223 10.40 -6.07 4.33
CA ARG A 223 11.76 -6.33 3.84
C ARG A 223 12.05 -7.83 3.83
N ASP A 224 12.90 -8.23 2.89
CA ASP A 224 13.49 -9.56 2.85
C ASP A 224 14.53 -9.76 3.96
N GLU A 225 14.87 -10.99 4.23
CA GLU A 225 15.85 -11.36 5.27
C GLU A 225 17.22 -10.74 5.03
N PHE A 226 17.68 -10.69 3.78
CA PHE A 226 18.96 -10.09 3.42
C PHE A 226 19.01 -8.58 3.73
N SER A 227 17.93 -7.84 3.46
CA SER A 227 17.85 -6.43 3.82
C SER A 227 17.73 -6.23 5.33
N TRP A 228 17.06 -7.16 6.03
CA TRP A 228 16.84 -7.01 7.46
C TRP A 228 18.05 -7.41 8.28
N ASN A 229 18.71 -8.56 7.98
CA ASN A 229 19.81 -9.07 8.78
C ASN A 229 20.82 -9.89 7.93
N ARG A 230 22.03 -9.39 7.84
CA ARG A 230 23.15 -10.03 7.11
C ARG A 230 24.23 -10.57 8.05
N SER A 231 23.82 -10.96 9.26
CA SER A 231 24.77 -11.45 10.26
C SER A 231 25.07 -12.93 10.01
N GLN A 232 26.34 -13.25 9.83
CA GLN A 232 26.82 -14.62 9.62
C GLN A 232 28.18 -14.81 10.30
N SER A 233 28.50 -16.04 10.70
CA SER A 233 29.82 -16.42 11.21
C SER A 233 30.27 -17.65 10.51
N LEU A 234 31.44 -17.59 9.88
CA LEU A 234 32.05 -18.67 9.12
C LEU A 234 33.45 -19.00 9.70
N GLY A 235 33.75 -20.28 9.90
CA GLY A 235 35.03 -20.75 10.42
C GLY A 235 34.90 -21.45 11.76
N PHE A 236 36.01 -22.03 12.28
CA PHE A 236 36.05 -22.77 13.55
C PHE A 236 36.98 -22.09 14.57
N ALA A 237 38.27 -22.23 14.48
CA ALA A 237 39.24 -21.57 15.37
C ALA A 237 39.56 -20.13 14.88
N ILE A 238 39.48 -19.92 13.57
CA ILE A 238 39.54 -18.59 12.95
C ILE A 238 38.19 -18.37 12.31
N LYS A 239 37.44 -17.37 12.82
CA LYS A 239 36.10 -17.09 12.40
C LYS A 239 36.03 -15.72 11.71
N PHE A 240 35.33 -15.65 10.60
CA PHE A 240 34.90 -14.41 9.98
C PHE A 240 33.45 -14.13 10.41
N ALA A 241 33.26 -13.21 11.32
CA ALA A 241 31.95 -12.79 11.75
C ALA A 241 31.54 -11.54 10.97
N THR A 242 30.45 -11.63 10.23
CA THR A 242 29.87 -10.49 9.52
C THR A 242 28.57 -10.07 10.21
N TYR A 243 28.31 -8.78 10.22
CA TYR A 243 27.09 -8.21 10.78
C TYR A 243 26.59 -7.13 9.82
N GLY A 244 25.32 -7.13 9.51
CA GLY A 244 24.77 -6.15 8.57
C GLY A 244 23.26 -6.01 8.67
N GLY A 245 22.77 -4.89 8.22
CA GLY A 245 21.35 -4.58 8.16
C GLY A 245 21.09 -3.25 7.45
N THR A 246 19.84 -3.05 7.08
CA THR A 246 19.37 -1.84 6.37
C THR A 246 18.10 -1.34 7.01
N ASP A 247 18.03 -0.05 7.31
CA ASP A 247 16.91 0.56 8.00
C ASP A 247 16.46 1.87 7.32
N MET A 248 15.16 2.13 7.31
CA MET A 248 14.62 3.45 7.00
C MET A 248 14.78 4.33 8.24
N VAL A 249 15.83 5.10 8.29
CA VAL A 249 16.21 5.91 9.45
C VAL A 249 15.42 7.21 9.58
N GLU A 250 14.96 7.74 8.46
CA GLU A 250 14.00 8.84 8.33
C GLU A 250 13.03 8.49 7.19
N TYR A 251 11.89 9.18 7.09
CA TYR A 251 10.90 8.91 6.02
C TYR A 251 11.47 9.10 4.61
N ASP A 252 12.56 9.84 4.47
CA ASP A 252 13.25 10.14 3.22
C ASP A 252 14.69 9.64 3.19
N ARG A 253 15.01 8.61 4.01
CA ARG A 253 16.37 8.08 4.06
C ARG A 253 16.41 6.60 4.40
N TRP A 254 17.03 5.84 3.53
CA TRP A 254 17.49 4.49 3.80
C TRP A 254 18.98 4.49 4.14
N ALA A 255 19.39 3.69 5.12
CA ALA A 255 20.78 3.50 5.47
C ALA A 255 21.06 2.02 5.70
N ALA A 256 22.12 1.53 5.08
CA ALA A 256 22.68 0.19 5.28
C ALA A 256 24.09 0.28 5.85
N MET A 257 24.45 -0.70 6.65
CA MET A 257 25.80 -0.88 7.13
C MET A 257 26.12 -2.36 7.26
N ASP A 258 27.35 -2.70 6.92
CA ASP A 258 27.91 -4.03 7.06
C ASP A 258 29.30 -3.95 7.67
N THR A 259 29.62 -4.87 8.57
CA THR A 259 30.91 -4.98 9.24
C THR A 259 31.42 -6.39 9.23
N MET A 260 32.74 -6.57 9.20
CA MET A 260 33.41 -7.87 9.30
C MET A 260 34.49 -7.84 10.38
N GLN A 261 34.51 -8.88 11.17
CA GLN A 261 35.47 -9.11 12.23
C GLN A 261 36.13 -10.44 12.00
N LEU A 262 37.46 -10.47 12.12
CA LEU A 262 38.26 -11.69 12.21
C LEU A 262 38.41 -12.04 13.69
N LYS A 263 37.87 -13.19 14.10
CA LYS A 263 37.98 -13.70 15.45
C LYS A 263 38.92 -14.89 15.45
N ILE A 264 39.83 -14.85 16.40
CA ILE A 264 40.75 -15.97 16.65
C ILE A 264 40.48 -16.44 18.07
N ASP A 265 39.79 -17.57 18.18
CA ASP A 265 39.45 -18.17 19.47
C ASP A 265 40.61 -19.10 19.89
N PHE A 266 41.19 -18.84 21.05
CA PHE A 266 42.22 -19.72 21.64
C PHE A 266 41.57 -20.69 22.59
N PRO A 267 42.05 -21.97 22.61
CA PRO A 267 41.60 -22.93 23.59
C PRO A 267 41.87 -22.42 25.02
N SER A 268 40.88 -22.53 25.90
CA SER A 268 40.97 -22.02 27.27
C SER A 268 42.15 -22.52 28.12
N TRP A 269 42.71 -23.69 27.75
CA TRP A 269 43.91 -24.25 28.43
C TRP A 269 45.19 -23.49 28.10
N LEU A 270 45.22 -22.64 27.05
CA LEU A 270 46.38 -21.80 26.71
C LEU A 270 46.44 -20.51 27.54
N GLY A 271 45.41 -20.15 28.28
CA GLY A 271 45.37 -18.93 29.08
C GLY A 271 45.53 -17.64 28.25
N MET A 272 45.25 -17.70 26.95
CA MET A 272 45.31 -16.52 26.05
C MET A 272 43.90 -16.02 25.79
N ASP A 273 43.77 -14.71 25.74
CA ASP A 273 42.50 -14.06 25.38
C ASP A 273 42.22 -14.18 23.88
N ASP A 274 40.95 -14.31 23.53
CA ASP A 274 40.51 -14.30 22.14
C ASP A 274 40.86 -12.96 21.45
N ILE A 275 41.30 -13.03 20.22
CA ILE A 275 41.69 -11.84 19.44
C ILE A 275 40.59 -11.52 18.46
N ASP A 276 40.05 -10.29 18.59
CA ASP A 276 39.05 -9.70 17.70
C ASP A 276 39.68 -8.59 16.84
N ILE A 277 39.84 -8.85 15.53
CA ILE A 277 40.42 -7.90 14.58
C ILE A 277 39.33 -7.38 13.68
N PRO A 278 39.03 -6.05 13.68
CA PRO A 278 38.10 -5.49 12.72
C PRO A 278 38.68 -5.61 11.30
N ALA A 279 38.04 -6.45 10.48
CA ALA A 279 38.53 -6.78 9.14
C ALA A 279 38.00 -5.85 8.05
N GLY A 280 36.77 -5.39 8.20
CA GLY A 280 36.16 -4.50 7.21
C GLY A 280 34.84 -3.91 7.65
N TRP A 281 34.44 -2.86 6.98
CA TRP A 281 33.13 -2.25 7.12
C TRP A 281 32.75 -1.51 5.84
N GLY A 282 31.44 -1.35 5.60
CA GLY A 282 30.89 -0.63 4.47
C GLY A 282 29.56 -0.03 4.81
N GLY A 283 29.13 0.91 4.01
CA GLY A 283 27.83 1.55 4.17
C GLY A 283 27.33 2.11 2.86
N ALA A 284 26.01 2.32 2.82
CA ALA A 284 25.34 3.01 1.73
C ALA A 284 24.08 3.70 2.25
N GLN A 285 23.67 4.78 1.59
CA GLN A 285 22.47 5.53 1.92
C GLN A 285 21.76 5.97 0.64
N ALA A 286 20.42 5.93 0.65
CA ALA A 286 19.58 6.62 -0.31
C ALA A 286 18.96 7.85 0.36
N VAL A 287 19.11 9.04 -0.25
CA VAL A 287 18.73 10.33 0.33
C VAL A 287 18.18 11.30 -0.73
N SER A 288 17.37 12.26 -0.31
CA SER A 288 16.72 13.20 -1.24
C SER A 288 17.66 14.25 -1.84
N SER A 289 18.68 14.72 -1.11
CA SER A 289 19.59 15.75 -1.60
C SER A 289 20.97 15.67 -0.97
N TYR A 290 21.97 16.23 -1.66
CA TYR A 290 23.35 16.30 -1.17
C TYR A 290 23.48 17.01 0.19
N ARG A 291 22.66 18.02 0.47
CA ARG A 291 22.67 18.74 1.76
C ARG A 291 22.24 17.88 2.94
N ARG A 292 21.38 16.88 2.71
CA ARG A 292 20.94 15.90 3.73
C ARG A 292 21.94 14.77 3.94
N GLN A 293 22.97 14.67 3.12
CA GLN A 293 24.09 13.74 3.30
C GLN A 293 24.97 14.16 4.48
N ARG A 294 24.98 15.45 4.85
CA ARG A 294 25.64 15.89 6.08
C ARG A 294 24.82 15.45 7.26
N PHE A 295 25.43 14.66 8.08
CA PHE A 295 24.87 14.25 9.34
C PHE A 295 24.70 15.44 10.27
N LEU A 296 23.46 15.71 10.61
CA LEU A 296 23.16 16.66 11.66
C LEU A 296 23.48 16.03 13.02
N PRO A 297 24.14 16.73 13.94
CA PRO A 297 24.30 16.30 15.31
C PRO A 297 22.92 15.93 15.88
N GLY A 298 22.80 14.71 16.42
CA GLY A 298 21.53 14.20 16.96
C GLY A 298 20.73 13.27 16.05
N PHE A 299 21.21 12.99 14.83
CA PHE A 299 20.63 11.93 13.99
C PHE A 299 20.62 10.56 14.69
N ASN A 300 21.63 10.27 15.45
CA ASN A 300 21.77 9.04 16.23
C ASN A 300 20.88 8.98 17.46
N ARG A 301 20.31 10.08 17.87
CA ARG A 301 19.34 10.09 18.95
C ARG A 301 18.06 9.53 18.39
N ASN A 302 17.86 8.27 18.69
CA ASN A 302 16.70 7.48 18.34
C ASN A 302 15.42 8.21 18.77
N ARG A 303 14.80 8.93 17.85
CA ARG A 303 13.55 9.67 18.08
C ARG A 303 12.35 8.72 18.18
N GLY A 304 12.46 7.71 19.05
CA GLY A 304 11.42 6.71 19.27
C GLY A 304 11.40 5.56 18.26
N TRP A 305 12.31 5.52 17.30
CA TRP A 305 12.41 4.40 16.38
C TRP A 305 13.35 3.32 16.92
N ARG A 306 12.82 2.18 17.28
CA ARG A 306 13.66 1.02 17.57
C ARG A 306 14.32 0.58 16.26
N SER A 307 15.62 0.78 16.18
CA SER A 307 16.43 0.32 15.06
C SER A 307 16.77 -1.15 15.24
N PRO A 308 16.72 -1.98 14.18
CA PRO A 308 17.31 -3.30 14.18
C PRO A 308 18.84 -3.25 14.34
N PHE A 309 19.45 -2.10 14.16
CA PHE A 309 20.85 -1.82 14.45
C PHE A 309 21.04 -1.58 15.96
N ASP A 310 20.90 -2.57 16.78
CA ASP A 310 21.33 -2.45 18.16
C ASP A 310 22.83 -2.78 18.28
N ASN A 311 23.45 -2.28 19.34
CA ASN A 311 24.88 -2.49 19.62
C ASN A 311 25.29 -3.97 19.72
N ARG A 312 24.35 -4.87 20.00
CA ARG A 312 24.60 -6.32 20.10
C ARG A 312 24.89 -6.96 18.77
N ARG A 313 24.34 -6.42 17.68
CA ARG A 313 24.54 -6.95 16.32
C ARG A 313 25.78 -6.38 15.65
N HIS A 314 26.28 -5.24 16.09
CA HIS A 314 27.33 -4.50 15.43
C HIS A 314 28.40 -3.97 16.39
N GLY A 315 28.56 -4.54 17.56
CA GLY A 315 29.42 -4.10 18.64
C GLY A 315 30.93 -4.14 18.39
N ILE A 316 31.36 -4.26 17.14
CA ILE A 316 32.76 -4.49 16.77
C ILE A 316 33.64 -3.27 16.93
N TYR A 317 33.05 -2.07 16.90
CA TYR A 317 33.82 -0.81 16.87
C TYR A 317 33.58 0.01 18.14
N GLY A 318 33.91 -0.56 19.29
CA GLY A 318 33.93 0.20 20.55
C GLY A 318 32.58 0.77 21.00
N GLY A 319 31.48 0.04 20.77
CA GLY A 319 30.13 0.48 21.16
C GLY A 319 29.50 1.51 20.26
N MET A 320 30.10 1.80 19.10
CA MET A 320 29.47 2.69 18.11
C MET A 320 28.24 2.02 17.48
N ASN A 321 27.16 2.80 17.45
CA ASN A 321 25.98 2.39 16.70
C ASN A 321 26.31 2.31 15.20
N PRO A 322 25.86 1.31 14.45
CA PRO A 322 26.04 1.21 12.99
C PRO A 322 25.65 2.46 12.23
N ARG A 323 24.63 3.16 12.68
CA ARG A 323 24.24 4.46 12.10
C ARG A 323 25.35 5.49 12.23
N ASP A 324 26.05 5.50 13.37
CA ASP A 324 27.17 6.40 13.61
C ASP A 324 28.33 6.08 12.70
N LEU A 325 28.58 4.79 12.45
CA LEU A 325 29.63 4.35 11.57
C LEU A 325 29.35 4.71 10.10
N VAL A 326 28.15 4.44 9.59
CA VAL A 326 27.74 4.86 8.25
C VAL A 326 27.88 6.36 8.09
N THR A 327 27.49 7.09 9.10
CA THR A 327 27.56 8.55 9.18
C THR A 327 28.99 9.07 9.16
N ARG A 328 29.80 8.59 10.06
CA ARG A 328 31.19 9.03 10.22
C ARG A 328 32.01 8.65 9.00
N SER A 329 31.75 7.47 8.43
CA SER A 329 32.29 7.04 7.17
C SER A 329 32.01 8.02 6.04
N ALA A 330 30.78 8.44 5.99
CA ALA A 330 30.33 9.37 4.97
C ALA A 330 30.90 10.77 5.16
N SER A 331 31.08 11.21 6.42
CA SER A 331 31.68 12.51 6.75
C SER A 331 33.20 12.52 6.66
N GLY A 332 33.84 11.35 6.46
CA GLY A 332 35.30 11.24 6.44
C GLY A 332 35.96 11.29 7.81
N ASP A 333 35.23 10.96 8.88
CA ASP A 333 35.75 10.94 10.26
C ASP A 333 36.95 10.01 10.40
N PRO A 334 38.15 10.53 10.80
CA PRO A 334 39.37 9.74 10.93
C PRO A 334 39.30 8.66 12.00
N ASN A 335 38.42 8.79 12.99
CA ASN A 335 38.26 7.81 14.07
C ASN A 335 37.57 6.52 13.63
N VAL A 336 37.03 6.46 12.42
CA VAL A 336 36.40 5.30 11.82
C VAL A 336 37.35 4.65 10.80
N ARG A 337 38.63 5.02 10.78
CA ARG A 337 39.64 4.38 9.94
C ARG A 337 39.95 2.99 10.45
N VAL A 338 39.71 2.02 9.60
CA VAL A 338 40.14 0.64 9.81
C VAL A 338 41.30 0.38 8.86
N HIS A 339 42.49 0.16 9.42
CA HIS A 339 43.69 -0.26 8.69
C HIS A 339 43.96 0.50 7.37
N GLY A 340 44.11 1.82 7.43
CA GLY A 340 44.63 2.65 6.35
C GLY A 340 43.68 2.99 5.18
N GLY A 341 42.49 2.50 5.16
CA GLY A 341 41.52 2.82 4.10
C GLY A 341 40.13 3.12 4.67
N GLN A 342 39.56 4.21 4.24
CA GLN A 342 38.15 4.47 4.49
C GLN A 342 37.32 4.10 3.29
N PRO A 343 36.38 3.14 3.38
CA PRO A 343 35.33 3.07 2.41
C PRO A 343 34.41 4.27 2.70
N LYS A 344 34.43 5.26 1.87
CA LYS A 344 33.39 6.29 1.87
C LYS A 344 32.08 5.58 1.61
N GLY A 345 31.13 5.70 2.52
CA GLY A 345 29.78 5.23 2.28
C GLY A 345 29.24 5.85 1.01
N ALA A 346 28.60 5.08 0.15
CA ALA A 346 27.98 5.65 -1.02
C ALA A 346 26.69 6.37 -0.65
N TYR A 347 26.47 7.47 -1.35
CA TYR A 347 25.22 8.20 -1.31
C TYR A 347 24.55 8.10 -2.66
N PHE A 348 23.32 7.61 -2.64
CA PHE A 348 22.43 7.62 -3.79
C PHE A 348 21.45 8.77 -3.60
N THR A 349 21.56 9.77 -4.48
CA THR A 349 20.70 10.95 -4.46
C THR A 349 19.46 10.72 -5.32
N GLY A 350 18.46 11.61 -5.22
CA GLY A 350 17.22 11.49 -6.00
C GLY A 350 16.15 10.62 -5.36
N TYR A 351 16.39 10.06 -4.19
CA TYR A 351 15.39 9.39 -3.38
C TYR A 351 14.69 10.40 -2.48
N ASN A 352 13.43 10.68 -2.73
CA ASN A 352 12.65 11.67 -1.98
C ASN A 352 11.83 11.07 -0.83
N GLY A 353 11.86 9.76 -0.69
CA GLY A 353 11.25 9.06 0.44
C GLY A 353 9.77 8.73 0.28
N LEU A 354 9.15 8.44 1.41
CA LEU A 354 7.74 8.14 1.46
C LEU A 354 6.91 9.32 0.91
N ARG A 355 5.90 9.02 0.11
CA ARG A 355 5.04 10.02 -0.52
C ARG A 355 3.73 10.16 0.24
N ASP A 356 3.06 11.27 0.05
CA ASP A 356 1.68 11.50 0.50
C ASP A 356 0.78 10.32 0.08
N TYR A 357 -0.20 9.98 0.91
CA TYR A 357 -1.08 8.86 0.63
C TYR A 357 -2.46 9.03 1.26
N HIS A 358 -3.44 8.33 0.68
CA HIS A 358 -4.76 8.17 1.27
C HIS A 358 -4.84 6.86 2.04
N ASP A 359 -5.53 6.89 3.17
CA ASP A 359 -5.92 5.68 3.93
C ASP A 359 -7.29 5.91 4.58
N LEU A 360 -7.86 4.85 5.14
CA LEU A 360 -9.07 5.00 5.93
C LEU A 360 -8.80 5.74 7.23
N LYS A 361 -9.78 6.51 7.68
CA LYS A 361 -9.77 7.10 9.01
C LYS A 361 -9.64 6.03 10.08
N LYS A 362 -8.95 6.35 11.17
CA LYS A 362 -8.60 5.41 12.23
C LYS A 362 -9.84 4.78 12.90
N ASP A 363 -10.89 5.55 13.11
CA ASP A 363 -12.15 5.12 13.68
C ASP A 363 -12.89 4.10 12.79
N LYS A 364 -12.67 4.16 11.49
CA LYS A 364 -13.27 3.25 10.52
C LYS A 364 -12.47 1.97 10.28
N LYS A 365 -11.19 1.97 10.59
CA LYS A 365 -10.36 0.76 10.55
C LYS A 365 -10.81 -0.31 11.55
N GLY A 366 -11.48 0.09 12.63
CA GLY A 366 -12.01 -0.81 13.66
C GLY A 366 -13.37 -1.41 13.36
N THR A 367 -14.12 -0.87 12.40
CA THR A 367 -15.43 -1.38 12.03
C THR A 367 -15.34 -2.35 10.87
N TYR A 368 -14.86 -3.55 11.11
CA TYR A 368 -14.77 -4.65 10.14
C TYR A 368 -15.65 -4.49 8.90
N GLY A 369 -15.14 -3.80 7.89
CA GLY A 369 -15.64 -3.90 6.57
C GLY A 369 -16.83 -3.05 6.18
N ASN A 370 -17.53 -2.40 7.07
CA ASN A 370 -18.63 -1.54 6.68
C ASN A 370 -18.11 -0.23 6.11
N GLY A 371 -18.28 -0.05 4.81
CA GLY A 371 -17.92 1.14 4.08
C GLY A 371 -19.11 2.08 3.86
N PRO A 372 -19.01 2.97 2.88
CA PRO A 372 -20.09 3.87 2.52
C PRO A 372 -21.23 3.13 1.83
N VAL A 373 -22.45 3.61 2.09
CA VAL A 373 -23.69 3.15 1.43
C VAL A 373 -24.09 4.19 0.39
N PHE A 374 -24.47 3.71 -0.79
CA PHE A 374 -24.97 4.53 -1.90
C PHE A 374 -26.38 4.14 -2.24
N THR A 375 -27.28 5.13 -2.29
CA THR A 375 -28.69 4.92 -2.59
C THR A 375 -29.03 5.55 -3.94
N VAL A 376 -29.71 4.78 -4.76
CA VAL A 376 -30.25 5.22 -6.05
C VAL A 376 -31.77 5.21 -5.97
N GLU A 377 -32.39 6.34 -6.29
CA GLU A 377 -33.83 6.42 -6.55
C GLU A 377 -34.05 6.52 -8.05
N ALA A 378 -34.62 5.46 -8.60
CA ALA A 378 -35.01 5.38 -9.99
C ALA A 378 -36.47 5.81 -10.16
N THR A 379 -36.77 6.59 -11.19
CA THR A 379 -38.13 6.98 -11.52
C THR A 379 -38.44 6.79 -12.99
N VAL A 380 -39.69 6.46 -13.27
CA VAL A 380 -40.24 6.40 -14.63
C VAL A 380 -41.65 7.03 -14.62
N ASP A 381 -42.05 7.63 -15.73
CA ASP A 381 -43.38 8.18 -15.90
C ASP A 381 -44.43 7.06 -15.90
N MET A 382 -45.54 7.25 -15.22
CA MET A 382 -46.64 6.31 -15.18
C MET A 382 -47.17 5.96 -16.59
N ARG A 383 -47.10 6.90 -17.52
CA ARG A 383 -47.50 6.71 -18.92
C ARG A 383 -46.69 5.67 -19.65
N GLU A 384 -45.51 5.32 -19.14
CA GLU A 384 -44.69 4.25 -19.69
C GLU A 384 -45.16 2.83 -19.26
N ALA A 385 -46.08 2.76 -18.31
CA ALA A 385 -46.78 1.50 -18.02
C ALA A 385 -47.86 1.28 -19.08
N ARG A 386 -47.93 0.08 -19.69
CA ARG A 386 -48.92 -0.29 -20.70
C ARG A 386 -50.28 -0.56 -20.08
N THR A 387 -50.87 0.46 -19.39
CA THR A 387 -52.20 0.36 -18.79
C THR A 387 -53.29 0.44 -19.86
N SER A 388 -54.54 0.18 -19.46
CA SER A 388 -55.70 0.32 -20.34
C SER A 388 -55.83 1.74 -20.94
N ASN A 389 -55.36 2.75 -20.25
CA ASN A 389 -55.32 4.13 -20.74
C ASN A 389 -54.33 4.32 -21.90
N THR A 390 -53.14 3.73 -21.78
CA THR A 390 -52.07 3.87 -22.79
C THR A 390 -52.27 2.99 -24.00
N VAL A 391 -52.96 1.86 -23.87
CA VAL A 391 -53.31 0.97 -25.01
C VAL A 391 -54.65 1.25 -25.64
N GLY A 392 -55.36 2.32 -25.16
CA GLY A 392 -56.63 2.76 -25.74
C GLY A 392 -57.85 1.89 -25.41
N LEU A 393 -57.74 0.93 -24.45
CA LEU A 393 -58.81 0.04 -24.05
C LEU A 393 -59.84 0.69 -23.10
N ALA A 394 -59.49 1.77 -22.44
CA ALA A 394 -60.34 2.48 -21.49
C ALA A 394 -60.23 4.01 -21.71
N SER A 395 -61.38 4.65 -21.77
CA SER A 395 -61.47 6.11 -21.88
C SER A 395 -62.60 6.66 -21.00
N GLY A 396 -62.59 7.96 -20.72
CA GLY A 396 -63.60 8.64 -19.91
C GLY A 396 -63.70 8.10 -18.48
N ARG A 397 -64.88 7.65 -18.05
CA ARG A 397 -65.15 7.16 -16.69
C ARG A 397 -64.47 5.82 -16.36
N MET A 398 -64.07 5.05 -17.37
CA MET A 398 -63.35 3.79 -17.20
C MET A 398 -61.81 3.95 -17.21
N ALA A 399 -61.32 5.14 -17.45
CA ALA A 399 -59.89 5.44 -17.37
C ALA A 399 -59.37 5.25 -15.98
N LEU A 400 -58.14 4.64 -15.85
CA LEU A 400 -57.46 4.52 -14.58
C LEU A 400 -57.16 5.94 -14.01
N ARG A 401 -57.65 6.23 -12.80
CA ARG A 401 -57.29 7.46 -12.08
C ARG A 401 -55.91 7.28 -11.45
N GLU A 402 -54.90 7.83 -12.09
CA GLU A 402 -53.55 7.81 -11.59
C GLU A 402 -53.40 8.82 -10.43
N ARG A 403 -53.09 8.34 -9.22
CA ARG A 403 -52.80 9.21 -8.07
C ARG A 403 -51.39 9.79 -8.12
N THR A 404 -50.48 9.15 -8.83
CA THR A 404 -49.08 9.54 -8.96
C THR A 404 -48.70 9.60 -10.43
N ALA A 405 -47.98 10.65 -10.83
CA ALA A 405 -47.49 10.80 -12.19
C ALA A 405 -46.29 9.93 -12.50
N ARG A 406 -45.65 9.34 -11.48
CA ARG A 406 -44.39 8.56 -11.59
C ARG A 406 -44.41 7.31 -10.73
N ILE A 407 -43.75 6.29 -11.23
CA ILE A 407 -43.38 5.09 -10.48
C ILE A 407 -41.94 5.32 -10.01
N SER A 408 -41.63 5.11 -8.72
CA SER A 408 -40.29 5.19 -8.17
C SER A 408 -39.85 3.88 -7.54
N ALA A 409 -38.54 3.62 -7.53
CA ALA A 409 -37.92 2.49 -6.84
C ALA A 409 -36.64 2.94 -6.15
N LEU A 410 -36.40 2.45 -4.94
CA LEU A 410 -35.23 2.73 -4.13
C LEU A 410 -34.38 1.48 -4.01
N ALA A 411 -33.08 1.65 -4.19
CA ALA A 411 -32.10 0.59 -3.94
C ALA A 411 -30.86 1.16 -3.29
N SER A 412 -30.22 0.37 -2.45
CA SER A 412 -28.96 0.74 -1.80
C SER A 412 -27.95 -0.36 -1.90
N ALA A 413 -26.69 0.05 -2.09
CA ALA A 413 -25.55 -0.85 -2.07
C ALA A 413 -24.44 -0.28 -1.17
N GLU A 414 -23.70 -1.17 -0.53
CA GLU A 414 -22.63 -0.88 0.40
C GLU A 414 -21.30 -1.34 -0.19
N VAL A 415 -20.25 -0.53 0.02
CA VAL A 415 -18.87 -0.97 -0.16
C VAL A 415 -18.43 -1.63 1.15
N TYR A 416 -17.87 -2.83 1.10
CA TYR A 416 -17.39 -3.54 2.27
C TYR A 416 -16.03 -4.18 2.01
N PHE A 417 -15.31 -4.47 3.08
CA PHE A 417 -14.01 -5.10 3.02
C PHE A 417 -14.10 -6.54 3.49
N GLU A 418 -13.70 -7.46 2.64
CA GLU A 418 -13.62 -8.87 2.99
C GLU A 418 -12.50 -9.56 2.21
N ARG A 419 -11.50 -10.08 2.96
CA ARG A 419 -10.45 -10.89 2.36
C ARG A 419 -10.99 -12.30 2.12
N PRO A 420 -10.89 -12.85 0.91
CA PRO A 420 -11.35 -14.21 0.62
C PRO A 420 -10.44 -15.21 1.35
N VAL A 421 -10.97 -15.83 2.42
CA VAL A 421 -10.23 -16.82 3.23
C VAL A 421 -10.46 -18.25 2.76
N THR A 422 -11.38 -18.47 1.84
CA THR A 422 -11.71 -19.78 1.27
C THR A 422 -10.64 -20.33 0.32
N LEU A 423 -9.79 -19.45 -0.23
CA LEU A 423 -8.67 -19.82 -1.10
C LEU A 423 -7.37 -19.67 -0.31
N ASP A 424 -6.58 -20.73 -0.20
CA ASP A 424 -5.33 -20.75 0.59
C ASP A 424 -4.35 -19.65 0.18
N MET A 425 -4.28 -19.31 -1.11
CA MET A 425 -3.41 -18.25 -1.62
C MET A 425 -3.72 -16.86 -1.05
N PHE A 426 -4.94 -16.63 -0.55
CA PHE A 426 -5.36 -15.36 0.06
C PHE A 426 -5.41 -15.42 1.59
N ARG A 427 -5.21 -16.60 2.18
CA ARG A 427 -5.22 -16.79 3.63
C ARG A 427 -4.00 -16.12 4.25
N ARG A 428 -4.18 -15.47 5.38
CA ARG A 428 -3.05 -14.96 6.17
C ARG A 428 -2.39 -16.11 6.92
N HIS A 429 -1.06 -16.17 6.85
CA HIS A 429 -0.29 -17.22 7.54
C HIS A 429 -0.29 -17.07 9.06
N ASP A 430 -0.52 -15.84 9.55
CA ASP A 430 -0.57 -15.52 10.99
C ASP A 430 -1.94 -15.77 11.64
N GLY A 431 -2.95 -16.20 10.88
CA GLY A 431 -4.31 -16.45 11.35
C GLY A 431 -5.08 -15.21 11.83
N LEU A 432 -4.50 -14.02 11.75
CA LEU A 432 -5.14 -12.80 12.19
C LEU A 432 -6.14 -12.29 11.16
N ARG A 433 -7.19 -11.63 11.63
CA ARG A 433 -8.16 -10.96 10.77
C ARG A 433 -7.58 -9.67 10.22
N GLU A 434 -7.72 -9.48 8.91
CA GLU A 434 -7.27 -8.26 8.25
C GLU A 434 -8.33 -7.16 8.37
N TRP A 435 -7.88 -5.96 8.70
CA TRP A 435 -8.73 -4.78 8.77
C TRP A 435 -8.78 -4.07 7.42
N GLY A 436 -9.90 -3.45 7.11
CA GLY A 436 -10.05 -2.61 5.93
C GLY A 436 -9.02 -1.47 5.93
N SER A 437 -8.28 -1.33 4.83
CA SER A 437 -7.31 -0.25 4.61
C SER A 437 -7.11 0.00 3.12
N LEU A 438 -6.53 1.11 2.75
CA LEU A 438 -6.11 1.35 1.37
C LEU A 438 -4.70 0.80 1.07
N PHE A 439 -4.25 -0.19 1.84
CA PHE A 439 -3.13 -1.07 1.52
C PHE A 439 -3.58 -2.51 1.22
N SER A 440 -4.88 -2.80 1.33
CA SER A 440 -5.45 -4.14 1.14
C SER A 440 -6.56 -4.11 0.09
N PRO A 441 -6.36 -4.73 -1.10
CA PRO A 441 -7.28 -4.62 -2.24
C PRO A 441 -8.39 -5.68 -2.21
N TYR A 442 -9.16 -5.73 -1.12
CA TYR A 442 -10.27 -6.69 -0.95
C TYR A 442 -11.61 -5.98 -0.73
N TRP A 443 -11.77 -4.79 -1.29
CA TRP A 443 -13.01 -4.03 -1.28
C TRP A 443 -13.99 -4.60 -2.30
N GLN A 444 -15.23 -4.81 -1.88
CA GLN A 444 -16.31 -5.40 -2.65
C GLN A 444 -17.58 -4.58 -2.49
N ALA A 445 -18.62 -4.92 -3.24
CA ALA A 445 -19.93 -4.30 -3.15
C ALA A 445 -21.01 -5.36 -2.88
N ARG A 446 -22.04 -4.98 -2.14
CA ARG A 446 -23.24 -5.79 -1.92
C ARG A 446 -24.47 -4.90 -1.84
N LEU A 447 -25.62 -5.46 -2.21
CA LEU A 447 -26.91 -4.82 -1.97
C LEU A 447 -27.23 -4.89 -0.47
N VAL A 448 -27.81 -3.81 0.04
CA VAL A 448 -28.25 -3.68 1.43
C VAL A 448 -29.60 -2.99 1.50
N GLU A 449 -30.28 -3.15 2.62
CA GLU A 449 -31.50 -2.37 2.86
C GLU A 449 -31.18 -0.88 2.85
N THR A 450 -32.11 -0.10 2.25
CA THR A 450 -31.98 1.36 2.26
C THR A 450 -32.06 1.88 3.68
N PRO A 451 -31.08 2.69 4.15
CA PRO A 451 -31.10 3.27 5.49
C PRO A 451 -32.40 4.03 5.77
N GLY A 452 -32.98 3.82 6.96
CA GLY A 452 -34.30 4.38 7.32
C GLY A 452 -34.36 5.91 7.18
N ALA A 453 -33.29 6.62 7.55
CA ALA A 453 -33.22 8.08 7.37
C ALA A 453 -33.31 8.49 5.90
N VAL A 454 -32.66 7.76 4.99
CA VAL A 454 -32.72 8.02 3.55
C VAL A 454 -34.09 7.67 2.97
N ARG A 455 -34.66 6.53 3.41
CA ARG A 455 -36.01 6.10 3.03
C ARG A 455 -37.05 7.14 3.42
N ASN A 456 -36.96 7.68 4.66
CA ASN A 456 -37.87 8.71 5.13
C ASN A 456 -37.71 10.02 4.35
N ALA A 457 -36.48 10.46 4.08
CA ALA A 457 -36.21 11.68 3.32
C ALA A 457 -36.76 11.60 1.89
N LEU A 458 -36.61 10.46 1.22
CA LEU A 458 -37.09 10.24 -0.15
C LEU A 458 -38.59 9.88 -0.17
N GLY A 459 -39.07 9.09 0.78
CA GLY A 459 -40.48 8.68 0.91
C GLY A 459 -41.41 9.83 1.25
N LEU A 460 -41.02 10.77 2.11
CA LEU A 460 -41.79 11.96 2.44
C LEU A 460 -41.94 12.91 1.25
N ALA A 461 -40.99 12.91 0.31
CA ALA A 461 -41.01 13.73 -0.87
C ALA A 461 -41.74 13.08 -2.06
N GLY A 462 -41.91 11.76 -2.07
CA GLY A 462 -42.48 10.99 -3.19
C GLY A 462 -43.93 10.51 -3.03
N GLY A 463 -44.54 10.67 -1.90
CA GLY A 463 -45.94 10.27 -1.62
C GLY A 463 -46.28 8.86 -2.12
N VAL A 464 -46.16 7.85 -1.26
CA VAL A 464 -46.47 6.42 -1.44
C VAL A 464 -45.27 5.58 -1.92
N THR A 465 -44.72 4.91 -0.98
CA THR A 465 -43.89 3.71 -1.21
C THR A 465 -44.72 2.54 -1.64
#